data_48eb4d62249f0b2b2c95e34da79c9ecb
#
_entry.id   48eb4d62249f0b2b2c95e34da79c9ecb
#
_cell.length_a   1.000
_cell.length_b   1.000
_cell.length_c   1.000
_cell.angle_alpha   90.00
_cell.angle_beta   90.00
_cell.angle_gamma   90.00
#
_symmetry.space_group_name_H-M   'P 1'
#
loop_
_entity.id
_entity.type
_entity.pdbx_description
1 polymer ?
#
loop_
_entity_poly.entity_id
_entity_poly.type
_entity_poly.pdbx_seq_one_letter_code
_entity_poly.pdbx_strand_id
1 'polypeptide(L)'
;MDFNVFGKNDTPVLMLVPGLGVSYEIFIPLIRLLENEFQIVAVQIDGFVVGKYTEFTSIDDQAVQVVDYVKKKFNSHIDCAYGLSLGGKILSRVMEHNEIMIEHAILDAAPLLPLPRWLVAPLRYLQCLNVWTCYHWTGFWRWVFHSHYFDVLLDECKKVYPYGGNRAVLDGYKSVYTNKLNSISGDDIHYWHGTKESFVAKPQVKHLKKLYPDVKVEVFKSMNHGQLLVDFPEEVAKRIKEYNEVETRQF
;
A
#
# COMPACT_ATOMS: atom_id res chain seq x y z
N MET A 1 14.58 -4.26 -0.43
CA MET A 1 13.17 -4.75 -0.55
C MET A 1 13.17 -6.25 -0.77
N ASP A 2 12.22 -6.99 -0.25
CA ASP A 2 12.03 -8.41 -0.54
C ASP A 2 10.70 -8.62 -1.27
N PHE A 3 10.65 -9.67 -2.09
CA PHE A 3 9.48 -10.03 -2.88
C PHE A 3 9.11 -11.48 -2.60
N ASN A 4 7.93 -11.69 -2.02
CA ASN A 4 7.43 -13.01 -1.64
C ASN A 4 6.40 -13.44 -2.68
N VAL A 5 6.63 -14.59 -3.33
CA VAL A 5 5.77 -15.06 -4.42
C VAL A 5 4.89 -16.21 -3.93
N PHE A 6 3.59 -16.12 -4.23
CA PHE A 6 2.56 -17.10 -3.89
C PHE A 6 1.75 -17.44 -5.14
N GLY A 7 1.01 -18.54 -5.07
CA GLY A 7 0.11 -18.94 -6.16
C GLY A 7 0.82 -19.68 -7.28
N LYS A 8 0.16 -19.77 -8.43
CA LYS A 8 0.64 -20.56 -9.59
C LYS A 8 1.37 -19.65 -10.57
N ASN A 9 2.44 -20.18 -11.17
CA ASN A 9 3.01 -19.59 -12.38
C ASN A 9 1.97 -19.67 -13.52
N ASP A 10 2.10 -18.83 -14.52
CA ASP A 10 1.23 -18.78 -15.71
C ASP A 10 -0.23 -18.34 -15.43
N THR A 11 -0.48 -17.69 -14.31
CA THR A 11 -1.71 -16.98 -14.01
C THR A 11 -1.46 -15.46 -13.97
N PRO A 12 -2.51 -14.61 -14.06
CA PRO A 12 -2.35 -13.16 -13.96
C PRO A 12 -1.55 -12.74 -12.72
N VAL A 13 -0.70 -11.74 -12.88
CA VAL A 13 0.22 -11.28 -11.81
C VAL A 13 -0.46 -10.21 -10.97
N LEU A 14 -0.60 -10.48 -9.67
CA LEU A 14 -1.09 -9.52 -8.68
C LEU A 14 0.05 -9.06 -7.78
N MET A 15 0.35 -7.76 -7.78
CA MET A 15 1.32 -7.18 -6.86
C MET A 15 0.63 -6.54 -5.66
N LEU A 16 1.08 -6.87 -4.43
CA LEU A 16 0.56 -6.34 -3.17
C LEU A 16 1.64 -5.55 -2.44
N VAL A 17 1.42 -4.24 -2.23
CA VAL A 17 2.39 -3.35 -1.58
C VAL A 17 1.82 -2.79 -0.28
N PRO A 18 2.41 -3.10 0.90
CA PRO A 18 1.84 -2.76 2.19
C PRO A 18 2.02 -1.29 2.58
N GLY A 19 1.38 -0.91 3.69
CA GLY A 19 1.47 0.42 4.29
C GLY A 19 2.72 0.63 5.14
N LEU A 20 2.83 1.84 5.70
CA LEU A 20 3.89 2.20 6.64
C LEU A 20 3.75 1.41 7.94
N GLY A 21 4.83 0.75 8.36
CA GLY A 21 4.89 0.08 9.66
C GLY A 21 4.16 -1.26 9.72
N VAL A 22 3.86 -1.85 8.58
CA VAL A 22 3.27 -3.19 8.48
C VAL A 22 4.07 -4.07 7.51
N SER A 23 4.04 -5.39 7.73
CA SER A 23 4.66 -6.35 6.85
C SER A 23 3.72 -6.79 5.73
N TYR A 24 4.26 -7.54 4.75
CA TYR A 24 3.41 -8.16 3.72
C TYR A 24 2.40 -9.17 4.31
N GLU A 25 2.63 -9.65 5.52
CA GLU A 25 1.76 -10.63 6.17
C GLU A 25 0.35 -10.11 6.43
N ILE A 26 0.15 -8.78 6.43
CA ILE A 26 -1.18 -8.16 6.48
C ILE A 26 -2.07 -8.63 5.32
N PHE A 27 -1.47 -9.07 4.21
CA PHE A 27 -2.18 -9.59 3.05
C PHE A 27 -2.44 -11.09 3.10
N ILE A 28 -1.96 -11.84 4.09
CA ILE A 28 -2.13 -13.31 4.12
C ILE A 28 -3.61 -13.75 3.97
N PRO A 29 -4.60 -13.11 4.61
CA PRO A 29 -6.00 -13.47 4.37
C PRO A 29 -6.42 -13.28 2.90
N LEU A 30 -6.01 -12.17 2.28
CA LEU A 30 -6.28 -11.88 0.86
C LEU A 30 -5.53 -12.85 -0.08
N ILE A 31 -4.27 -13.16 0.22
CA ILE A 31 -3.46 -14.09 -0.56
C ILE A 31 -4.14 -15.45 -0.65
N ARG A 32 -4.62 -16.00 0.48
CA ARG A 32 -5.32 -17.28 0.53
C ARG A 32 -6.59 -17.34 -0.33
N LEU A 33 -7.24 -16.20 -0.54
CA LEU A 33 -8.45 -16.10 -1.36
C LEU A 33 -8.14 -16.03 -2.86
N LEU A 34 -6.90 -15.61 -3.21
CA LEU A 34 -6.53 -15.30 -4.60
C LEU A 34 -5.43 -16.21 -5.18
N GLU A 35 -4.66 -16.93 -4.36
CA GLU A 35 -3.49 -17.72 -4.78
C GLU A 35 -3.78 -18.86 -5.77
N ASN A 36 -5.04 -19.26 -5.92
CA ASN A 36 -5.44 -20.24 -6.91
C ASN A 36 -5.66 -19.66 -8.31
N GLU A 37 -5.89 -18.34 -8.40
CA GLU A 37 -6.26 -17.62 -9.60
C GLU A 37 -5.18 -16.62 -10.06
N PHE A 38 -4.30 -16.21 -9.16
CA PHE A 38 -3.24 -15.24 -9.42
C PHE A 38 -1.86 -15.77 -9.01
N GLN A 39 -0.84 -15.34 -9.73
CA GLN A 39 0.53 -15.31 -9.24
C GLN A 39 0.72 -14.03 -8.43
N ILE A 40 0.86 -14.17 -7.11
CA ILE A 40 0.85 -13.02 -6.20
C ILE A 40 2.28 -12.68 -5.79
N VAL A 41 2.65 -11.41 -5.96
CA VAL A 41 3.91 -10.84 -5.49
C VAL A 41 3.62 -9.92 -4.31
N ALA A 42 3.84 -10.41 -3.10
CA ALA A 42 3.71 -9.61 -1.88
C ALA A 42 5.04 -8.94 -1.52
N VAL A 43 5.04 -7.61 -1.58
CA VAL A 43 6.24 -6.79 -1.39
C VAL A 43 6.51 -6.58 0.10
N GLN A 44 7.78 -6.70 0.50
CA GLN A 44 8.25 -6.33 1.83
C GLN A 44 9.12 -5.06 1.69
N ILE A 45 8.59 -3.93 2.13
CA ILE A 45 9.22 -2.62 2.00
C ILE A 45 10.47 -2.55 2.92
N ASP A 46 11.57 -1.97 2.43
CA ASP A 46 12.75 -1.72 3.24
C ASP A 46 12.42 -0.89 4.49
N GLY A 47 13.10 -1.15 5.57
CA GLY A 47 12.81 -0.59 6.88
C GLY A 47 11.70 -1.30 7.65
N PHE A 48 10.92 -2.18 6.99
CA PHE A 48 9.82 -2.94 7.61
C PHE A 48 9.91 -4.44 7.32
N VAL A 49 11.10 -4.93 6.93
CA VAL A 49 11.35 -6.35 6.66
C VAL A 49 11.43 -7.11 7.97
N VAL A 50 10.59 -8.13 8.13
CA VAL A 50 10.62 -9.02 9.29
C VAL A 50 11.86 -9.91 9.22
N GLY A 51 12.57 -10.04 10.34
CA GLY A 51 13.72 -10.94 10.46
C GLY A 51 15.07 -10.32 10.09
N LYS A 52 15.12 -9.15 9.45
CA LYS A 52 16.39 -8.49 9.13
C LYS A 52 16.28 -6.96 9.14
N TYR A 53 17.37 -6.30 9.49
CA TYR A 53 17.47 -4.85 9.35
C TYR A 53 17.67 -4.49 7.88
N THR A 54 16.83 -3.58 7.38
CA THR A 54 16.99 -2.91 6.08
C THR A 54 16.75 -1.43 6.26
N GLU A 55 17.35 -0.59 5.45
CA GLU A 55 17.21 0.86 5.55
C GLU A 55 16.18 1.37 4.54
N PHE A 56 15.12 2.02 5.03
CA PHE A 56 14.23 2.77 4.15
C PHE A 56 14.91 4.08 3.73
N THR A 57 15.23 4.23 2.48
CA THR A 57 15.93 5.41 1.93
C THR A 57 14.93 6.46 1.42
N SER A 58 14.14 6.08 0.42
CA SER A 58 13.12 6.96 -0.17
C SER A 58 12.04 6.18 -0.91
N ILE A 59 10.90 6.82 -1.19
CA ILE A 59 9.86 6.25 -2.06
C ILE A 59 10.39 6.02 -3.48
N ASP A 60 11.25 6.90 -3.98
CA ASP A 60 11.82 6.75 -5.30
C ASP A 60 12.70 5.48 -5.40
N ASP A 61 13.54 5.23 -4.39
CA ASP A 61 14.35 3.99 -4.34
C ASP A 61 13.46 2.74 -4.26
N GLN A 62 12.38 2.80 -3.48
CA GLN A 62 11.44 1.68 -3.39
C GLN A 62 10.73 1.45 -4.75
N ALA A 63 10.35 2.52 -5.45
CA ALA A 63 9.73 2.43 -6.77
C ALA A 63 10.71 1.83 -7.81
N VAL A 64 11.98 2.27 -7.81
CA VAL A 64 13.02 1.70 -8.69
C VAL A 64 13.20 0.20 -8.44
N GLN A 65 13.27 -0.23 -7.18
CA GLN A 65 13.39 -1.66 -6.84
C GLN A 65 12.19 -2.49 -7.36
N VAL A 66 10.97 -1.93 -7.29
CA VAL A 66 9.77 -2.57 -7.87
C VAL A 66 9.89 -2.67 -9.38
N VAL A 67 10.25 -1.56 -10.06
CA VAL A 67 10.43 -1.52 -11.52
C VAL A 67 11.47 -2.55 -11.98
N ASP A 68 12.62 -2.59 -11.33
CA ASP A 68 13.70 -3.53 -11.67
C ASP A 68 13.28 -4.98 -11.48
N TYR A 69 12.54 -5.27 -10.40
CA TYR A 69 12.03 -6.61 -10.15
C TYR A 69 11.03 -7.04 -11.23
N VAL A 70 10.07 -6.18 -11.58
CA VAL A 70 9.04 -6.47 -12.59
C VAL A 70 9.66 -6.64 -13.98
N LYS A 71 10.60 -5.77 -14.37
CA LYS A 71 11.36 -5.93 -15.61
C LYS A 71 12.06 -7.28 -15.70
N LYS A 72 12.68 -7.70 -14.62
CA LYS A 72 13.46 -8.94 -14.56
C LYS A 72 12.60 -10.20 -14.54
N LYS A 73 11.43 -10.16 -13.90
CA LYS A 73 10.62 -11.33 -13.60
C LYS A 73 9.36 -11.46 -14.46
N PHE A 74 8.78 -10.34 -14.87
CA PHE A 74 7.46 -10.27 -15.48
C PHE A 74 7.45 -9.48 -16.80
N ASN A 75 8.60 -9.39 -17.46
CA ASN A 75 8.71 -8.74 -18.78
C ASN A 75 8.09 -7.34 -18.82
N SER A 76 8.28 -6.56 -17.76
CA SER A 76 7.75 -5.18 -17.59
C SER A 76 6.22 -5.09 -17.55
N HIS A 77 5.53 -6.14 -17.12
CA HIS A 77 4.06 -6.20 -17.10
C HIS A 77 3.51 -6.75 -15.77
N ILE A 78 2.44 -6.15 -15.27
CA ILE A 78 1.65 -6.56 -14.11
C ILE A 78 0.17 -6.40 -14.45
N ASP A 79 -0.63 -7.46 -14.27
CA ASP A 79 -2.06 -7.43 -14.55
C ASP A 79 -2.81 -6.59 -13.51
N CYS A 80 -2.51 -6.77 -12.23
CA CYS A 80 -3.15 -5.99 -11.17
C CYS A 80 -2.14 -5.62 -10.07
N ALA A 81 -2.23 -4.38 -9.56
CA ALA A 81 -1.44 -3.93 -8.42
C ALA A 81 -2.32 -3.26 -7.36
N TYR A 82 -2.19 -3.71 -6.11
CA TYR A 82 -2.86 -3.11 -4.96
C TYR A 82 -1.83 -2.51 -4.01
N GLY A 83 -1.95 -1.23 -3.71
CA GLY A 83 -1.07 -0.55 -2.78
C GLY A 83 -1.84 0.16 -1.67
N LEU A 84 -1.57 -0.25 -0.42
CA LEU A 84 -2.14 0.39 0.76
C LEU A 84 -1.27 1.57 1.22
N SER A 85 -1.85 2.77 1.34
CA SER A 85 -1.19 3.91 1.99
C SER A 85 0.21 4.22 1.42
N LEU A 86 1.30 3.96 2.16
CA LEU A 86 2.69 4.04 1.66
C LEU A 86 2.87 3.19 0.40
N GLY A 87 2.30 1.99 0.36
CA GLY A 87 2.35 1.11 -0.80
C GLY A 87 1.67 1.73 -2.02
N GLY A 88 0.52 2.38 -1.83
CA GLY A 88 -0.15 3.13 -2.89
C GLY A 88 0.68 4.33 -3.39
N LYS A 89 1.43 4.98 -2.49
CA LYS A 89 2.38 6.02 -2.86
C LYS A 89 3.55 5.47 -3.68
N ILE A 90 4.09 4.31 -3.30
CA ILE A 90 5.15 3.63 -4.06
C ILE A 90 4.64 3.26 -5.45
N LEU A 91 3.47 2.62 -5.55
CA LEU A 91 2.86 2.30 -6.85
C LEU A 91 2.62 3.53 -7.71
N SER A 92 2.13 4.63 -7.13
CA SER A 92 1.95 5.88 -7.88
C SER A 92 3.27 6.42 -8.44
N ARG A 93 4.41 6.22 -7.76
CA ARG A 93 5.74 6.57 -8.26
C ARG A 93 6.22 5.61 -9.35
N VAL A 94 5.96 4.32 -9.22
CA VAL A 94 6.20 3.33 -10.28
C VAL A 94 5.48 3.74 -11.56
N MET A 95 4.20 4.10 -11.45
CA MET A 95 3.38 4.56 -12.57
C MET A 95 3.84 5.92 -13.13
N GLU A 96 4.39 6.81 -12.30
CA GLU A 96 4.98 8.08 -12.75
C GLU A 96 6.29 7.86 -13.54
N HIS A 97 7.09 6.84 -13.21
CA HIS A 97 8.28 6.45 -13.98
C HIS A 97 7.91 5.93 -15.37
N ASN A 98 6.74 5.33 -15.53
CA ASN A 98 6.23 4.81 -16.80
C ASN A 98 7.18 3.82 -17.52
N GLU A 99 7.85 2.97 -16.74
CA GLU A 99 8.83 2.01 -17.26
C GLU A 99 8.31 0.57 -17.30
N ILE A 100 7.18 0.33 -16.65
CA ILE A 100 6.44 -0.94 -16.64
C ILE A 100 4.95 -0.66 -16.85
N MET A 101 4.23 -1.64 -17.39
CA MET A 101 2.79 -1.61 -17.56
C MET A 101 2.11 -2.18 -16.33
N ILE A 102 1.09 -1.50 -15.85
CA ILE A 102 0.15 -1.99 -14.82
C ILE A 102 -1.25 -1.77 -15.38
N GLU A 103 -1.96 -2.86 -15.67
CA GLU A 103 -3.30 -2.79 -16.28
C GLU A 103 -4.32 -2.22 -15.29
N HIS A 104 -4.42 -2.83 -14.11
CA HIS A 104 -5.32 -2.38 -13.04
C HIS A 104 -4.55 -1.96 -11.80
N ALA A 105 -4.61 -0.69 -11.43
CA ALA A 105 -3.95 -0.16 -10.25
C ALA A 105 -4.97 0.28 -9.19
N ILE A 106 -4.87 -0.27 -7.98
CA ILE A 106 -5.69 0.10 -6.82
C ILE A 106 -4.81 0.87 -5.82
N LEU A 107 -5.09 2.15 -5.67
CA LEU A 107 -4.43 3.06 -4.74
C LEU A 107 -5.33 3.23 -3.50
N ASP A 108 -5.18 2.36 -2.50
CA ASP A 108 -6.00 2.40 -1.28
C ASP A 108 -5.41 3.42 -0.29
N ALA A 109 -6.14 4.51 -0.09
CA ALA A 109 -5.80 5.62 0.81
C ALA A 109 -4.40 6.23 0.57
N ALA A 110 -3.94 6.22 -0.69
CA ALA A 110 -2.61 6.67 -1.08
C ALA A 110 -2.42 8.19 -0.90
N PRO A 111 -1.37 8.65 -0.20
CA PRO A 111 -1.06 10.07 -0.05
C PRO A 111 -0.28 10.59 -1.28
N LEU A 112 -0.96 11.24 -2.20
CA LEU A 112 -0.40 11.72 -3.49
C LEU A 112 0.13 13.15 -3.43
N LEU A 113 -0.29 13.94 -2.43
CA LEU A 113 0.10 15.33 -2.23
C LEU A 113 1.09 15.49 -1.08
N PRO A 114 2.06 16.41 -1.20
CA PRO A 114 2.92 16.75 -0.09
C PRO A 114 2.16 17.55 0.98
N LEU A 115 2.65 17.49 2.20
CA LEU A 115 2.28 18.42 3.26
C LEU A 115 3.20 19.64 3.25
N PRO A 116 2.76 20.79 3.80
CA PRO A 116 3.63 21.92 4.06
C PRO A 116 4.87 21.48 4.87
N ARG A 117 6.06 21.91 4.45
CA ARG A 117 7.34 21.45 5.05
C ARG A 117 7.39 21.63 6.57
N TRP A 118 6.79 22.71 7.08
CA TRP A 118 6.75 23.00 8.53
C TRP A 118 5.87 22.01 9.32
N LEU A 119 4.89 21.35 8.65
CA LEU A 119 4.06 20.29 9.26
C LEU A 119 4.72 18.93 9.20
N VAL A 120 5.51 18.62 8.19
CA VAL A 120 6.12 17.28 8.03
C VAL A 120 7.00 16.92 9.24
N ALA A 121 7.80 17.88 9.72
CA ALA A 121 8.71 17.62 10.84
C ALA A 121 7.95 17.25 12.14
N PRO A 122 7.00 18.03 12.66
CA PRO A 122 6.30 17.65 13.88
C PRO A 122 5.43 16.40 13.71
N LEU A 123 4.75 16.23 12.56
CA LEU A 123 3.87 15.09 12.34
C LEU A 123 4.63 13.77 12.22
N ARG A 124 5.84 13.76 11.63
CA ARG A 124 6.66 12.53 11.58
C ARG A 124 7.09 12.07 12.97
N TYR A 125 7.42 13.00 13.89
CA TYR A 125 7.74 12.66 15.27
C TYR A 125 6.51 12.19 16.04
N LEU A 126 5.34 12.80 15.80
CA LEU A 126 4.08 12.34 16.37
C LEU A 126 3.75 10.92 15.89
N GLN A 127 3.91 10.64 14.60
CA GLN A 127 3.71 9.29 14.05
C GLN A 127 4.71 8.30 14.64
N CYS A 128 5.97 8.70 14.79
CA CYS A 128 6.98 7.86 15.44
C CYS A 128 6.62 7.56 16.88
N LEU A 129 6.18 8.55 17.65
CA LEU A 129 5.68 8.36 19.01
C LEU A 129 4.48 7.43 19.07
N ASN A 130 3.53 7.58 18.14
CA ASN A 130 2.37 6.70 18.02
C ASN A 130 2.80 5.24 17.81
N VAL A 131 3.66 4.96 16.81
CA VAL A 131 4.16 3.62 16.54
C VAL A 131 4.98 3.08 17.71
N TRP A 132 5.79 3.91 18.36
CA TRP A 132 6.54 3.55 19.55
C TRP A 132 5.61 3.13 20.71
N THR A 133 4.54 3.87 20.98
CA THR A 133 3.57 3.50 22.01
C THR A 133 2.79 2.24 21.62
N CYS A 134 2.44 2.06 20.36
CA CYS A 134 1.79 0.83 19.88
C CYS A 134 2.66 -0.41 20.13
N TYR A 135 3.97 -0.29 19.93
CA TYR A 135 4.91 -1.38 20.19
C TYR A 135 5.09 -1.65 21.68
N HIS A 136 5.37 -0.60 22.50
CA HIS A 136 5.70 -0.77 23.92
C HIS A 136 4.47 -0.97 24.83
N TRP A 137 3.32 -0.41 24.44
CA TRP A 137 2.10 -0.42 25.24
C TRP A 137 0.94 -1.13 24.52
N THR A 138 1.23 -2.17 23.76
CA THR A 138 0.24 -2.92 22.96
C THR A 138 -0.97 -3.36 23.78
N GLY A 139 -0.77 -3.86 25.00
CA GLY A 139 -1.86 -4.30 25.87
C GLY A 139 -2.82 -3.16 26.25
N PHE A 140 -2.29 -1.96 26.50
CA PHE A 140 -3.09 -0.77 26.76
C PHE A 140 -3.93 -0.39 25.52
N TRP A 141 -3.32 -0.35 24.33
CA TRP A 141 -4.02 0.01 23.11
C TRP A 141 -5.10 -1.02 22.72
N ARG A 142 -4.87 -2.31 22.93
CA ARG A 142 -5.90 -3.36 22.77
C ARG A 142 -7.08 -3.14 23.70
N TRP A 143 -6.80 -2.78 24.95
CA TRP A 143 -7.85 -2.47 25.92
C TRP A 143 -8.63 -1.21 25.54
N VAL A 144 -8.00 -0.20 24.92
CA VAL A 144 -8.67 1.04 24.49
C VAL A 144 -9.55 0.84 23.26
N PHE A 145 -9.05 0.15 22.24
CA PHE A 145 -9.72 0.11 20.95
C PHE A 145 -10.69 -1.07 20.77
N HIS A 146 -10.48 -2.20 21.42
CA HIS A 146 -11.35 -3.40 21.38
C HIS A 146 -11.87 -3.75 19.98
N SER A 147 -11.00 -3.84 19.00
CA SER A 147 -11.38 -4.01 17.59
C SER A 147 -10.38 -4.90 16.85
N HIS A 148 -10.88 -5.87 16.08
CA HIS A 148 -10.07 -6.75 15.25
C HIS A 148 -9.10 -5.97 14.36
N TYR A 149 -9.56 -4.92 13.69
CA TYR A 149 -8.73 -4.04 12.88
C TYR A 149 -7.51 -3.50 13.64
N PHE A 150 -7.72 -2.94 14.84
CA PHE A 150 -6.61 -2.42 15.65
C PHE A 150 -5.71 -3.53 16.18
N ASP A 151 -6.25 -4.69 16.54
CA ASP A 151 -5.45 -5.82 16.99
C ASP A 151 -4.48 -6.30 15.92
N VAL A 152 -4.92 -6.41 14.66
CA VAL A 152 -4.07 -6.76 13.52
C VAL A 152 -2.96 -5.71 13.32
N LEU A 153 -3.29 -4.41 13.35
CA LEU A 153 -2.28 -3.35 13.20
C LEU A 153 -1.24 -3.35 14.33
N LEU A 154 -1.67 -3.63 15.56
CA LEU A 154 -0.76 -3.74 16.70
C LEU A 154 0.16 -4.95 16.58
N ASP A 155 -0.35 -6.09 16.10
CA ASP A 155 0.47 -7.28 15.85
C ASP A 155 1.48 -7.06 14.73
N GLU A 156 1.09 -6.41 13.64
CA GLU A 156 2.00 -6.00 12.56
C GLU A 156 3.09 -5.04 13.08
N CYS A 157 2.72 -4.04 13.86
CA CYS A 157 3.68 -3.14 14.50
C CYS A 157 4.70 -3.92 15.34
N LYS A 158 4.27 -4.91 16.12
CA LYS A 158 5.16 -5.77 16.92
C LYS A 158 6.13 -6.58 16.07
N LYS A 159 5.69 -7.04 14.90
CA LYS A 159 6.54 -7.82 13.99
C LYS A 159 7.65 -6.98 13.36
N VAL A 160 7.32 -5.77 12.88
CA VAL A 160 8.24 -4.96 12.07
C VAL A 160 9.11 -4.00 12.88
N TYR A 161 8.59 -3.46 13.98
CA TYR A 161 9.28 -2.44 14.76
C TYR A 161 10.67 -2.82 15.27
N PRO A 162 10.95 -4.08 15.72
CA PRO A 162 12.28 -4.48 16.15
C PRO A 162 13.38 -4.34 15.09
N TYR A 163 13.02 -4.32 13.80
CA TYR A 163 13.95 -4.31 12.67
C TYR A 163 14.15 -2.92 12.06
N GLY A 164 13.10 -2.11 11.91
CA GLY A 164 13.16 -0.77 11.34
C GLY A 164 13.12 0.34 12.39
N GLY A 165 12.37 0.11 13.45
CA GLY A 165 12.23 1.01 14.58
C GLY A 165 11.75 2.41 14.20
N ASN A 166 12.14 3.38 15.03
CA ASN A 166 11.79 4.78 14.84
C ASN A 166 12.35 5.37 13.55
N ARG A 167 13.54 4.92 13.11
CA ARG A 167 14.21 5.49 11.93
C ARG A 167 13.38 5.22 10.68
N ALA A 168 12.96 3.98 10.44
CA ALA A 168 12.16 3.63 9.27
C ALA A 168 10.82 4.40 9.25
N VAL A 169 10.17 4.57 10.41
CA VAL A 169 8.93 5.35 10.52
C VAL A 169 9.16 6.81 10.19
N LEU A 170 10.25 7.43 10.73
CA LEU A 170 10.58 8.83 10.48
C LEU A 170 10.90 9.10 9.01
N ASP A 171 11.70 8.25 8.39
CA ASP A 171 12.15 8.41 7.01
C ASP A 171 11.02 8.07 6.02
N GLY A 172 10.25 7.01 6.30
CA GLY A 172 9.05 6.65 5.55
C GLY A 172 8.01 7.77 5.54
N TYR A 173 7.65 8.28 6.72
CA TYR A 173 6.69 9.39 6.83
C TYR A 173 7.18 10.65 6.11
N LYS A 174 8.44 11.02 6.30
CA LYS A 174 9.05 12.17 5.61
C LYS A 174 8.95 11.99 4.09
N SER A 175 9.35 10.83 3.58
CA SER A 175 9.35 10.57 2.14
C SER A 175 7.95 10.59 1.53
N VAL A 176 6.95 10.04 2.23
CA VAL A 176 5.52 10.07 1.82
C VAL A 176 5.04 11.49 1.57
N TYR A 177 5.35 12.42 2.47
CA TYR A 177 4.74 13.75 2.46
C TYR A 177 5.65 14.87 1.92
N THR A 178 6.82 14.54 1.38
CA THR A 178 7.69 15.55 0.73
C THR A 178 7.55 15.58 -0.79
N ASN A 179 7.10 14.49 -1.41
CA ASN A 179 7.03 14.35 -2.85
C ASN A 179 5.59 14.44 -3.36
N LYS A 180 5.39 15.28 -4.39
CA LYS A 180 4.13 15.41 -5.11
C LYS A 180 4.13 14.43 -6.28
N LEU A 181 3.00 13.80 -6.55
CA LEU A 181 2.76 13.11 -7.81
C LEU A 181 2.51 14.15 -8.91
N ASN A 182 3.27 14.13 -10.01
CA ASN A 182 3.15 15.12 -11.09
C ASN A 182 2.52 14.56 -12.36
N SER A 183 2.68 13.26 -12.60
CA SER A 183 2.05 12.51 -13.70
C SER A 183 1.71 11.10 -13.21
N ILE A 184 0.85 10.43 -13.92
CA ILE A 184 0.52 9.02 -13.68
C ILE A 184 0.13 8.39 -15.01
N SER A 185 0.63 7.19 -15.27
CA SER A 185 0.31 6.36 -16.43
C SER A 185 -0.29 5.03 -15.96
N GLY A 186 -1.23 4.50 -16.71
CA GLY A 186 -1.89 3.22 -16.44
C GLY A 186 -3.23 3.16 -17.18
N ASP A 187 -3.75 1.97 -17.40
CA ASP A 187 -4.96 1.78 -18.20
C ASP A 187 -6.21 1.90 -17.37
N ASP A 188 -6.24 1.34 -16.15
CA ASP A 188 -7.38 1.43 -15.24
C ASP A 188 -6.92 1.72 -13.80
N ILE A 189 -7.21 2.93 -13.32
CA ILE A 189 -6.76 3.42 -12.02
C ILE A 189 -7.95 3.60 -11.08
N HIS A 190 -7.88 2.92 -9.94
CA HIS A 190 -8.84 3.02 -8.87
C HIS A 190 -8.24 3.73 -7.66
N TYR A 191 -8.99 4.62 -7.03
CA TYR A 191 -8.63 5.21 -5.75
C TYR A 191 -9.69 4.84 -4.70
N TRP A 192 -9.27 4.11 -3.69
CA TRP A 192 -10.13 3.65 -2.61
C TRP A 192 -9.90 4.44 -1.33
N HIS A 193 -10.95 4.66 -0.54
CA HIS A 193 -10.82 5.18 0.81
C HIS A 193 -12.06 4.96 1.68
N GLY A 194 -11.88 4.92 2.99
CA GLY A 194 -12.97 4.88 3.94
C GLY A 194 -13.63 6.25 4.16
N THR A 195 -14.90 6.28 4.58
CA THR A 195 -15.58 7.57 4.89
C THR A 195 -14.96 8.26 6.10
N LYS A 196 -14.36 7.53 7.05
CA LYS A 196 -13.75 8.12 8.26
C LYS A 196 -12.45 8.89 7.96
N GLU A 197 -11.83 8.65 6.81
CA GLU A 197 -10.64 9.39 6.35
C GLU A 197 -10.91 10.33 5.17
N SER A 198 -12.18 10.52 4.77
CA SER A 198 -12.56 11.33 3.61
C SER A 198 -11.99 12.76 3.64
N PHE A 199 -11.74 13.32 4.81
CA PHE A 199 -11.12 14.63 4.93
C PHE A 199 -9.71 14.67 4.32
N VAL A 200 -8.93 13.63 4.54
CA VAL A 200 -7.56 13.50 3.99
C VAL A 200 -7.59 13.00 2.55
N ALA A 201 -8.54 12.12 2.20
CA ALA A 201 -8.63 11.49 0.89
C ALA A 201 -9.14 12.44 -0.21
N LYS A 202 -10.13 13.30 0.08
CA LYS A 202 -10.72 14.21 -0.93
C LYS A 202 -9.71 15.09 -1.67
N PRO A 203 -8.71 15.73 -1.03
CA PRO A 203 -7.66 16.46 -1.74
C PRO A 203 -6.83 15.57 -2.67
N GLN A 204 -6.53 14.33 -2.27
CA GLN A 204 -5.78 13.36 -3.07
C GLN A 204 -6.56 12.98 -4.32
N VAL A 205 -7.85 12.64 -4.16
CA VAL A 205 -8.77 12.34 -5.27
C VAL A 205 -8.87 13.53 -6.23
N LYS A 206 -9.04 14.76 -5.71
CA LYS A 206 -9.09 15.96 -6.53
C LYS A 206 -7.80 16.17 -7.34
N HIS A 207 -6.65 15.84 -6.76
CA HIS A 207 -5.37 15.94 -7.44
C HIS A 207 -5.24 14.84 -8.49
N LEU A 208 -5.56 13.60 -8.16
CA LEU A 208 -5.49 12.46 -9.07
C LEU A 208 -6.40 12.66 -10.28
N LYS A 209 -7.63 13.14 -10.11
CA LYS A 209 -8.55 13.49 -11.20
C LYS A 209 -8.02 14.55 -12.17
N LYS A 210 -7.07 15.38 -11.77
CA LYS A 210 -6.41 16.33 -12.68
C LYS A 210 -5.34 15.67 -13.53
N LEU A 211 -4.70 14.61 -13.02
CA LEU A 211 -3.65 13.87 -13.72
C LEU A 211 -4.25 12.75 -14.57
N TYR A 212 -5.31 12.13 -14.08
CA TYR A 212 -6.03 11.03 -14.71
C TYR A 212 -7.54 11.23 -14.51
N PRO A 213 -8.26 11.88 -15.46
CA PRO A 213 -9.68 12.23 -15.32
C PRO A 213 -10.60 11.02 -15.12
N ASP A 214 -10.26 9.86 -15.72
CA ASP A 214 -11.05 8.64 -15.74
C ASP A 214 -10.85 7.77 -14.48
N VAL A 215 -10.13 8.26 -13.46
CA VAL A 215 -9.93 7.54 -12.21
C VAL A 215 -11.28 7.14 -11.58
N LYS A 216 -11.40 5.87 -11.27
CA LYS A 216 -12.55 5.32 -10.55
C LYS A 216 -12.34 5.49 -9.05
N VAL A 217 -13.29 6.13 -8.38
CA VAL A 217 -13.19 6.43 -6.94
C VAL A 217 -14.23 5.62 -6.18
N GLU A 218 -13.76 4.79 -5.25
CA GLU A 218 -14.62 3.99 -4.39
C GLU A 218 -14.53 4.42 -2.93
N VAL A 219 -15.69 4.62 -2.31
CA VAL A 219 -15.79 5.14 -0.95
C VAL A 219 -16.51 4.13 -0.05
N PHE A 220 -15.79 3.57 0.91
CA PHE A 220 -16.31 2.54 1.81
C PHE A 220 -16.90 3.15 3.07
N LYS A 221 -18.21 2.93 3.26
CA LYS A 221 -18.97 3.51 4.38
C LYS A 221 -18.47 2.99 5.72
N SER A 222 -18.26 3.89 6.69
CA SER A 222 -17.86 3.61 8.07
C SER A 222 -16.48 2.94 8.23
N MET A 223 -15.65 2.88 7.18
CA MET A 223 -14.31 2.32 7.22
C MET A 223 -13.25 3.37 7.60
N ASN A 224 -12.23 2.93 8.34
CA ASN A 224 -10.99 3.63 8.60
C ASN A 224 -9.97 3.35 7.48
N HIS A 225 -8.79 3.91 7.62
CA HIS A 225 -7.62 3.77 6.75
C HIS A 225 -7.16 2.31 6.61
N GLY A 226 -7.33 1.69 5.42
CA GLY A 226 -6.99 0.29 5.18
C GLY A 226 -7.86 -0.75 5.91
N GLN A 227 -8.93 -0.35 6.56
CA GLN A 227 -9.79 -1.26 7.33
C GLN A 227 -10.51 -2.27 6.44
N LEU A 228 -10.81 -1.92 5.19
CA LEU A 228 -11.44 -2.84 4.25
C LEU A 228 -10.59 -4.10 4.05
N LEU A 229 -9.28 -3.92 3.85
CA LEU A 229 -8.34 -5.03 3.67
C LEU A 229 -8.32 -5.96 4.90
N VAL A 230 -8.33 -5.38 6.10
CA VAL A 230 -8.15 -6.14 7.36
C VAL A 230 -9.41 -6.86 7.77
N ASP A 231 -10.56 -6.18 7.73
CA ASP A 231 -11.82 -6.72 8.25
C ASP A 231 -12.68 -7.41 7.18
N PHE A 232 -12.44 -7.11 5.88
CA PHE A 232 -13.25 -7.62 4.76
C PHE A 232 -12.38 -8.01 3.55
N PRO A 233 -11.38 -8.90 3.72
CA PRO A 233 -10.49 -9.30 2.62
C PRO A 233 -11.24 -9.97 1.46
N GLU A 234 -12.40 -10.59 1.71
CA GLU A 234 -13.26 -11.19 0.68
C GLU A 234 -13.83 -10.13 -0.27
N GLU A 235 -14.19 -8.95 0.23
CA GLU A 235 -14.68 -7.86 -0.60
C GLU A 235 -13.56 -7.28 -1.48
N VAL A 236 -12.33 -7.19 -0.93
CA VAL A 236 -11.15 -6.81 -1.71
C VAL A 236 -10.86 -7.85 -2.79
N ALA A 237 -10.86 -9.13 -2.44
CA ALA A 237 -10.64 -10.24 -3.38
C ALA A 237 -11.66 -10.23 -4.52
N LYS A 238 -12.95 -10.05 -4.20
CA LYS A 238 -14.03 -9.96 -5.18
C LYS A 238 -13.77 -8.87 -6.21
N ARG A 239 -13.41 -7.66 -5.77
CA ARG A 239 -13.14 -6.52 -6.67
C ARG A 239 -11.93 -6.75 -7.55
N ILE A 240 -10.84 -7.30 -7.01
CA ILE A 240 -9.66 -7.65 -7.79
C ILE A 240 -10.02 -8.65 -8.90
N LYS A 241 -10.84 -9.68 -8.61
CA LYS A 241 -11.30 -10.64 -9.61
C LYS A 241 -12.16 -9.97 -10.67
N GLU A 242 -13.13 -9.12 -10.27
CA GLU A 242 -14.01 -8.40 -11.19
C GLU A 242 -13.22 -7.54 -12.19
N TYR A 243 -12.15 -6.88 -11.77
CA TYR A 243 -11.32 -6.07 -12.67
C TYR A 243 -10.57 -6.94 -13.68
N ASN A 244 -10.01 -8.05 -13.24
CA ASN A 244 -9.30 -8.99 -14.12
C ASN A 244 -10.24 -9.73 -15.11
N GLU A 245 -11.52 -9.96 -14.78
CA GLU A 245 -12.48 -10.64 -15.66
C GLU A 245 -13.02 -9.75 -16.80
N VAL A 246 -13.03 -8.43 -16.63
CA VAL A 246 -13.57 -7.50 -17.63
C VAL A 246 -12.75 -7.56 -18.93
N GLU A 247 -11.45 -7.78 -18.87
CA GLU A 247 -10.61 -7.90 -20.06
C GLU A 247 -10.76 -9.23 -20.80
N THR A 248 -10.94 -10.33 -20.05
CA THR A 248 -11.12 -11.66 -20.70
C THR A 248 -12.35 -11.75 -21.60
N ARG A 249 -13.30 -10.80 -21.51
CA ARG A 249 -14.53 -10.75 -22.33
C ARG A 249 -14.42 -9.83 -23.55
N GLN A 250 -13.29 -9.11 -23.74
CA GLN A 250 -13.09 -8.20 -24.87
C GLN A 250 -12.25 -8.82 -26.02
N PHE A 251 -11.84 -10.06 -25.86
CA PHE A 251 -11.16 -10.89 -26.86
C PHE A 251 -11.98 -12.15 -27.13
#